data_485acd0ccd9d5ce86acced67acc67bb0
#
_entry.id   485acd0ccd9d5ce86acced67acc67bb0
#
_cell.length_a   1.000
_cell.length_b   1.000
_cell.length_c   1.000
_cell.angle_alpha   90.00
_cell.angle_beta   90.00
_cell.angle_gamma   90.00
#
_symmetry.space_group_name_H-M   'P 1'
#
loop_
_entity.id
_entity.type
_entity.pdbx_description
1 polymer ?
#
loop_
_entity_poly.entity_id
_entity_poly.type
_entity_poly.pdbx_seq_one_letter_code
_entity_poly.pdbx_strand_id
1 'polypeptide(L)'
;MNNSEKYSITVSHLKKIFGELVAVDSITFSVKAGEIFAFLGPNGAGKSTTIKMLTTLLTPTSGSISINGFDPLTQQDDVRKSFGIVFQDPSLDDELTAYENMEFHGVLYGVKKSIRQERIKELLNIVSLWDRKNDLVKTFSGGMKRRLEIARGLLHHPKIFFLDEPTLGLDPQTRNQIWEHVKELNKKEHITVFFTTHYMEEAERIAERIAIIDHGKIITQGTADELKIATHTTSLEDAFLALTGKAIREEHADTSDAMRMRRRMFQR
;
A
#
# COMPACT_ATOMS: atom_id res chain seq x y z
N MET A 1 -17.31 28.54 -8.19
CA MET A 1 -15.95 28.00 -7.99
C MET A 1 -15.99 26.54 -8.40
N ASN A 2 -15.38 26.20 -9.54
CA ASN A 2 -15.34 24.81 -10.03
C ASN A 2 -14.52 23.97 -9.04
N ASN A 3 -15.20 23.18 -8.23
CA ASN A 3 -14.59 22.14 -7.42
C ASN A 3 -14.29 20.95 -8.35
N SER A 4 -13.30 21.11 -9.26
CA SER A 4 -12.82 19.96 -10.04
C SER A 4 -12.21 19.00 -9.03
N GLU A 5 -12.82 17.83 -8.84
CA GLU A 5 -12.29 16.78 -7.99
C GLU A 5 -10.82 16.54 -8.36
N LYS A 6 -9.91 16.78 -7.41
CA LYS A 6 -8.48 16.61 -7.65
C LYS A 6 -8.12 15.15 -7.39
N TYR A 7 -7.68 14.46 -8.42
CA TYR A 7 -7.16 13.09 -8.29
C TYR A 7 -5.68 13.10 -7.91
N SER A 8 -5.35 12.31 -6.90
CA SER A 8 -3.95 12.05 -6.50
C SER A 8 -3.30 10.97 -7.34
N ILE A 9 -4.11 9.99 -7.81
CA ILE A 9 -3.64 8.90 -8.67
C ILE A 9 -4.59 8.82 -9.87
N THR A 10 -4.04 8.77 -11.07
CA THR A 10 -4.79 8.48 -12.29
C THR A 10 -4.04 7.44 -13.09
N VAL A 11 -4.76 6.40 -13.51
CA VAL A 11 -4.23 5.27 -14.29
C VAL A 11 -5.14 5.05 -15.49
N SER A 12 -4.55 4.98 -16.67
CA SER A 12 -5.30 4.77 -17.92
C SER A 12 -4.67 3.65 -18.74
N HIS A 13 -5.47 2.61 -19.01
CA HIS A 13 -5.11 1.44 -19.83
C HIS A 13 -3.75 0.82 -19.47
N LEU A 14 -3.44 0.79 -18.16
CA LEU A 14 -2.15 0.33 -17.66
C LEU A 14 -1.99 -1.17 -17.90
N LYS A 15 -0.88 -1.54 -18.52
CA LYS A 15 -0.57 -2.94 -18.86
C LYS A 15 0.84 -3.31 -18.46
N LYS A 16 1.00 -4.56 -17.95
CA LYS A 16 2.31 -5.15 -17.69
C LYS A 16 2.36 -6.59 -18.14
N ILE A 17 3.37 -6.87 -18.97
CA ILE A 17 3.64 -8.20 -19.50
C ILE A 17 5.05 -8.62 -19.07
N PHE A 18 5.22 -9.85 -18.60
CA PHE A 18 6.49 -10.50 -18.31
C PHE A 18 6.62 -11.75 -19.18
N GLY A 19 7.41 -11.66 -20.26
CA GLY A 19 7.44 -12.73 -21.26
C GLY A 19 6.05 -12.97 -21.83
N GLU A 20 5.48 -14.16 -21.60
CA GLU A 20 4.12 -14.52 -22.04
C GLU A 20 3.03 -14.18 -20.98
N LEU A 21 3.44 -13.92 -19.73
CA LEU A 21 2.51 -13.63 -18.63
C LEU A 21 2.00 -12.21 -18.67
N VAL A 22 0.71 -12.02 -18.85
CA VAL A 22 0.03 -10.71 -18.67
C VAL A 22 -0.33 -10.55 -17.21
N ALA A 23 0.52 -9.84 -16.45
CA ALA A 23 0.32 -9.62 -15.02
C ALA A 23 -0.69 -8.51 -14.70
N VAL A 24 -0.78 -7.49 -15.56
CA VAL A 24 -1.78 -6.43 -15.50
C VAL A 24 -2.26 -6.16 -16.93
N ASP A 25 -3.57 -6.18 -17.15
CA ASP A 25 -4.19 -6.11 -18.47
C ASP A 25 -5.13 -4.92 -18.63
N SER A 26 -4.56 -3.81 -19.06
CA SER A 26 -5.30 -2.59 -19.45
C SER A 26 -6.24 -2.03 -18.37
N ILE A 27 -5.76 -1.94 -17.12
CA ILE A 27 -6.56 -1.39 -16.02
C ILE A 27 -6.66 0.13 -16.10
N THR A 28 -7.84 0.65 -15.72
CA THR A 28 -8.12 2.10 -15.65
C THR A 28 -8.83 2.39 -14.34
N PHE A 29 -8.29 3.33 -13.54
CA PHE A 29 -8.90 3.81 -12.31
C PHE A 29 -8.31 5.16 -11.89
N SER A 30 -8.97 5.81 -10.95
CA SER A 30 -8.48 7.04 -10.33
C SER A 30 -8.75 7.04 -8.83
N VAL A 31 -7.91 7.74 -8.05
CA VAL A 31 -8.07 7.91 -6.60
C VAL A 31 -8.10 9.40 -6.29
N LYS A 32 -9.14 9.84 -5.57
CA LYS A 32 -9.32 11.24 -5.18
C LYS A 32 -8.29 11.64 -4.12
N ALA A 33 -7.97 12.93 -4.07
CA ALA A 33 -7.10 13.44 -3.01
C ALA A 33 -7.75 13.28 -1.63
N GLY A 34 -7.01 12.71 -0.68
CA GLY A 34 -7.47 12.41 0.68
C GLY A 34 -8.31 11.14 0.83
N GLU A 35 -8.64 10.46 -0.26
CA GLU A 35 -9.42 9.21 -0.26
C GLU A 35 -8.63 8.03 0.32
N ILE A 36 -9.33 7.13 1.03
CA ILE A 36 -8.81 5.79 1.36
C ILE A 36 -9.37 4.79 0.35
N PHE A 37 -8.49 4.31 -0.53
CA PHE A 37 -8.83 3.44 -1.65
C PHE A 37 -8.23 2.04 -1.49
N ALA A 38 -9.07 1.00 -1.58
CA ALA A 38 -8.65 -0.39 -1.53
C ALA A 38 -8.51 -1.00 -2.93
N PHE A 39 -7.43 -1.74 -3.13
CA PHE A 39 -7.21 -2.57 -4.31
C PHE A 39 -7.30 -4.03 -3.89
N LEU A 40 -8.52 -4.59 -3.95
CA LEU A 40 -8.90 -5.90 -3.42
C LEU A 40 -8.75 -6.99 -4.47
N GLY A 41 -8.12 -8.08 -4.14
CA GLY A 41 -8.01 -9.22 -5.04
C GLY A 41 -7.21 -10.37 -4.44
N PRO A 42 -7.29 -11.57 -5.03
CA PRO A 42 -6.55 -12.73 -4.55
C PRO A 42 -5.05 -12.61 -4.84
N ASN A 43 -4.27 -13.57 -4.33
CA ASN A 43 -2.86 -13.69 -4.66
C ASN A 43 -2.68 -13.90 -6.18
N GLY A 44 -1.67 -13.25 -6.76
CA GLY A 44 -1.43 -13.31 -8.21
C GLY A 44 -2.37 -12.44 -9.08
N ALA A 45 -3.32 -11.71 -8.51
CA ALA A 45 -4.24 -10.86 -9.27
C ALA A 45 -3.61 -9.64 -9.94
N GLY A 46 -2.34 -9.30 -9.63
CA GLY A 46 -1.64 -8.13 -10.17
C GLY A 46 -1.51 -6.94 -9.22
N LYS A 47 -1.93 -7.06 -7.94
CA LYS A 47 -1.91 -5.99 -6.94
C LYS A 47 -0.52 -5.37 -6.73
N SER A 48 0.45 -6.18 -6.28
CA SER A 48 1.83 -5.71 -6.02
C SER A 48 2.54 -5.27 -7.31
N THR A 49 2.23 -5.88 -8.46
CA THR A 49 2.73 -5.43 -9.77
C THR A 49 2.23 -4.02 -10.08
N THR A 50 0.96 -3.74 -9.81
CA THR A 50 0.38 -2.40 -9.98
C THR A 50 1.05 -1.39 -9.06
N ILE A 51 1.17 -1.67 -7.74
CA ILE A 51 1.89 -0.78 -6.80
C ILE A 51 3.32 -0.50 -7.30
N LYS A 52 4.07 -1.52 -7.73
CA LYS A 52 5.43 -1.33 -8.24
C LYS A 52 5.51 -0.39 -9.44
N MET A 53 4.51 -0.39 -10.31
CA MET A 53 4.42 0.57 -11.43
C MET A 53 4.09 1.98 -10.95
N LEU A 54 3.15 2.13 -10.01
CA LEU A 54 2.78 3.44 -9.44
C LEU A 54 3.94 4.08 -8.69
N THR A 55 4.80 3.27 -8.08
CA THR A 55 5.92 3.71 -7.22
C THR A 55 7.27 3.73 -7.92
N THR A 56 7.30 3.77 -9.24
CA THR A 56 8.53 3.85 -10.07
C THR A 56 9.48 2.64 -9.99
N LEU A 57 9.09 1.56 -9.33
CA LEU A 57 9.91 0.34 -9.19
C LEU A 57 9.83 -0.58 -10.41
N LEU A 58 8.82 -0.39 -11.24
CA LEU A 58 8.58 -1.20 -12.42
C LEU A 58 8.03 -0.33 -13.56
N THR A 59 8.65 -0.41 -14.72
CA THR A 59 8.16 0.26 -15.92
C THR A 59 6.97 -0.49 -16.50
N PRO A 60 5.83 0.15 -16.78
CA PRO A 60 4.71 -0.46 -17.48
C PRO A 60 5.08 -0.86 -18.90
N THR A 61 4.37 -1.85 -19.47
CA THR A 61 4.50 -2.21 -20.90
C THR A 61 3.77 -1.19 -21.77
N SER A 62 2.62 -0.71 -21.31
CA SER A 62 1.84 0.35 -21.98
C SER A 62 0.87 1.00 -20.99
N GLY A 63 0.18 2.05 -21.44
CA GLY A 63 -0.72 2.86 -20.62
C GLY A 63 -0.04 4.07 -20.01
N SER A 64 -0.78 4.84 -19.23
CA SER A 64 -0.27 6.04 -18.56
C SER A 64 -0.63 6.08 -17.09
N ILE A 65 0.23 6.73 -16.31
CA ILE A 65 0.10 6.91 -14.87
C ILE A 65 0.37 8.37 -14.55
N SER A 66 -0.43 8.94 -13.65
CA SER A 66 -0.12 10.23 -13.02
C SER A 66 -0.22 10.07 -11.51
N ILE A 67 0.84 10.43 -10.79
CA ILE A 67 0.95 10.41 -9.33
C ILE A 67 1.14 11.84 -8.84
N ASN A 68 0.14 12.38 -8.16
CA ASN A 68 0.11 13.77 -7.70
C ASN A 68 0.41 14.79 -8.83
N GLY A 69 0.00 14.47 -10.06
CA GLY A 69 0.23 15.28 -11.25
C GLY A 69 1.55 15.00 -11.98
N PHE A 70 2.42 14.14 -11.46
CA PHE A 70 3.70 13.76 -12.06
C PHE A 70 3.62 12.43 -12.81
N ASP A 71 4.39 12.29 -13.89
CA ASP A 71 4.53 11.05 -14.65
C ASP A 71 5.67 10.19 -14.07
N PRO A 72 5.40 8.94 -13.62
CA PRO A 72 6.40 8.03 -13.06
C PRO A 72 7.52 7.62 -14.04
N LEU A 73 7.34 7.82 -15.34
CA LEU A 73 8.36 7.47 -16.34
C LEU A 73 9.37 8.58 -16.55
N THR A 74 8.95 9.85 -16.47
CA THR A 74 9.75 11.01 -16.81
C THR A 74 10.11 11.89 -15.61
N GLN A 75 9.34 11.81 -14.51
CA GLN A 75 9.47 12.66 -13.32
C GLN A 75 9.60 11.82 -12.03
N GLN A 76 10.47 10.79 -12.08
CA GLN A 76 10.57 9.78 -11.00
C GLN A 76 10.87 10.39 -9.63
N ASP A 77 11.74 11.41 -9.56
CA ASP A 77 12.14 12.02 -8.29
C ASP A 77 11.00 12.81 -7.65
N ASP A 78 10.18 13.51 -8.45
CA ASP A 78 9.01 14.22 -7.97
C ASP A 78 7.93 13.25 -7.50
N VAL A 79 7.73 12.15 -8.25
CA VAL A 79 6.85 11.05 -7.84
C VAL A 79 7.31 10.47 -6.51
N ARG A 80 8.60 10.10 -6.34
CA ARG A 80 9.14 9.50 -5.11
C ARG A 80 9.02 10.42 -3.90
N LYS A 81 9.17 11.73 -4.08
CA LYS A 81 8.97 12.72 -3.01
C LYS A 81 7.50 12.89 -2.62
N SER A 82 6.57 12.56 -3.51
CA SER A 82 5.13 12.76 -3.30
C SER A 82 4.45 11.63 -2.54
N PHE A 83 5.09 10.46 -2.39
CA PHE A 83 4.50 9.32 -1.70
C PHE A 83 5.40 8.73 -0.61
N GLY A 84 4.76 8.10 0.37
CA GLY A 84 5.36 7.12 1.27
C GLY A 84 4.87 5.72 0.91
N ILE A 85 5.65 4.70 1.27
CA ILE A 85 5.29 3.31 0.98
C ILE A 85 5.70 2.37 2.11
N VAL A 86 4.82 1.39 2.37
CA VAL A 86 5.10 0.21 3.19
C VAL A 86 4.89 -1.00 2.31
N PHE A 87 5.96 -1.75 2.07
CA PHE A 87 5.93 -2.99 1.30
C PHE A 87 5.46 -4.16 2.14
N GLN A 88 5.11 -5.26 1.48
CA GLN A 88 4.78 -6.52 2.15
C GLN A 88 5.95 -7.03 3.00
N ASP A 89 7.18 -6.98 2.46
CA ASP A 89 8.40 -7.34 3.18
C ASP A 89 8.89 -6.16 4.03
N PRO A 90 9.31 -6.41 5.29
CA PRO A 90 9.91 -5.38 6.13
C PRO A 90 11.16 -4.78 5.50
N SER A 91 11.28 -3.45 5.62
CA SER A 91 12.39 -2.66 5.07
C SER A 91 13.14 -1.86 6.12
N LEU A 92 12.98 -2.22 7.41
CA LEU A 92 13.70 -1.64 8.53
C LEU A 92 15.09 -2.28 8.66
N ASP A 93 16.04 -1.49 9.17
CA ASP A 93 17.32 -2.00 9.60
C ASP A 93 17.19 -2.53 11.03
N ASP A 94 17.39 -3.83 11.21
CA ASP A 94 17.24 -4.53 12.48
C ASP A 94 18.35 -4.20 13.48
N GLU A 95 19.51 -3.72 13.03
CA GLU A 95 20.66 -3.33 13.87
C GLU A 95 20.61 -1.86 14.32
N LEU A 96 19.64 -1.08 13.81
CA LEU A 96 19.37 0.28 14.24
C LEU A 96 18.20 0.30 15.25
N THR A 97 18.19 1.34 16.09
CA THR A 97 17.05 1.65 16.94
C THR A 97 15.87 2.16 16.11
N ALA A 98 14.68 2.20 16.72
CA ALA A 98 13.51 2.79 16.07
C ALA A 98 13.75 4.27 15.70
N TYR A 99 14.39 5.04 16.58
CA TYR A 99 14.73 6.44 16.31
C TYR A 99 15.71 6.58 15.15
N GLU A 100 16.78 5.77 15.12
CA GLU A 100 17.78 5.82 14.06
C GLU A 100 17.21 5.43 12.70
N ASN A 101 16.32 4.43 12.62
CA ASN A 101 15.59 4.10 11.39
C ASN A 101 14.79 5.31 10.87
N MET A 102 14.11 6.03 11.75
CA MET A 102 13.37 7.25 11.40
C MET A 102 14.33 8.38 10.99
N GLU A 103 15.38 8.62 11.77
CA GLU A 103 16.36 9.68 11.53
C GLU A 103 17.06 9.50 10.18
N PHE A 104 17.53 8.28 9.89
CA PHE A 104 18.17 7.94 8.61
C PHE A 104 17.26 8.20 7.42
N HIS A 105 16.00 7.75 7.51
CA HIS A 105 15.01 7.97 6.45
C HIS A 105 14.74 9.47 6.23
N GLY A 106 14.61 10.24 7.31
CA GLY A 106 14.41 11.68 7.20
C GLY A 106 15.58 12.42 6.58
N VAL A 107 16.81 11.95 6.80
CA VAL A 107 18.02 12.46 6.13
C VAL A 107 17.97 12.18 4.63
N LEU A 108 17.63 10.95 4.24
CA LEU A 108 17.51 10.55 2.82
C LEU A 108 16.48 11.41 2.05
N TYR A 109 15.38 11.78 2.70
CA TYR A 109 14.37 12.66 2.10
C TYR A 109 14.64 14.15 2.28
N GLY A 110 15.81 14.54 2.81
CA GLY A 110 16.23 15.93 2.97
C GLY A 110 15.41 16.72 3.99
N VAL A 111 14.74 16.05 4.93
CA VAL A 111 13.96 16.72 5.99
C VAL A 111 14.92 17.46 6.94
N LYS A 112 14.74 18.77 7.12
CA LYS A 112 15.58 19.58 8.00
C LYS A 112 15.59 19.05 9.43
N LYS A 113 16.77 19.07 10.10
CA LYS A 113 16.99 18.44 11.41
C LYS A 113 15.95 18.85 12.47
N SER A 114 15.63 20.13 12.60
CA SER A 114 14.65 20.62 13.58
C SER A 114 13.25 20.04 13.33
N ILE A 115 12.79 20.09 12.07
CA ILE A 115 11.48 19.53 11.66
C ILE A 115 11.48 18.01 11.86
N ARG A 116 12.56 17.34 11.48
CA ARG A 116 12.70 15.88 11.56
C ARG A 116 12.58 15.37 13.00
N GLN A 117 13.24 16.02 13.97
CA GLN A 117 13.19 15.61 15.37
C GLN A 117 11.78 15.73 15.97
N GLU A 118 11.08 16.83 15.70
CA GLU A 118 9.70 17.02 16.13
C GLU A 118 8.77 16.00 15.48
N ARG A 119 8.93 15.79 14.17
CA ARG A 119 8.12 14.85 13.41
C ARG A 119 8.33 13.39 13.82
N ILE A 120 9.56 12.97 14.11
CA ILE A 120 9.86 11.64 14.65
C ILE A 120 9.13 11.45 15.98
N LYS A 121 9.20 12.42 16.88
CA LYS A 121 8.51 12.35 18.17
C LYS A 121 7.00 12.21 17.99
N GLU A 122 6.41 13.03 17.12
CA GLU A 122 4.98 13.01 16.81
C GLU A 122 4.56 11.64 16.27
N LEU A 123 5.20 11.15 15.22
CA LEU A 123 4.84 9.90 14.56
C LEU A 123 5.05 8.67 15.45
N LEU A 124 6.14 8.61 16.22
CA LEU A 124 6.37 7.52 17.17
C LEU A 124 5.34 7.52 18.30
N ASN A 125 4.84 8.70 18.74
CA ASN A 125 3.73 8.77 19.69
C ASN A 125 2.42 8.24 19.07
N ILE A 126 2.07 8.66 17.85
CA ILE A 126 0.87 8.19 17.17
C ILE A 126 0.85 6.65 17.08
N VAL A 127 1.97 6.05 16.69
CA VAL A 127 2.06 4.58 16.57
C VAL A 127 2.42 3.87 17.89
N SER A 128 2.42 4.58 19.03
CA SER A 128 2.71 4.04 20.38
C SER A 128 4.06 3.35 20.48
N LEU A 129 5.11 3.96 19.92
CA LEU A 129 6.49 3.45 19.95
C LEU A 129 7.50 4.46 20.54
N TRP A 130 7.05 5.63 21.03
CA TRP A 130 7.97 6.63 21.55
C TRP A 130 8.82 6.13 22.74
N ASP A 131 8.22 5.38 23.66
CA ASP A 131 8.93 4.82 24.83
C ASP A 131 9.94 3.74 24.46
N ARG A 132 9.81 3.18 23.26
CA ARG A 132 10.70 2.16 22.70
C ARG A 132 11.64 2.71 21.62
N LYS A 133 11.75 4.04 21.49
CA LYS A 133 12.53 4.69 20.41
C LYS A 133 14.02 4.33 20.39
N ASN A 134 14.60 4.00 21.56
CA ASN A 134 16.01 3.64 21.70
C ASN A 134 16.26 2.12 21.65
N ASP A 135 15.22 1.31 21.50
CA ASP A 135 15.36 -0.14 21.40
C ASP A 135 15.72 -0.54 19.97
N LEU A 136 16.58 -1.55 19.83
CA LEU A 136 16.95 -2.10 18.53
C LEU A 136 15.73 -2.77 17.87
N VAL A 137 15.54 -2.52 16.57
CA VAL A 137 14.40 -3.01 15.81
C VAL A 137 14.34 -4.55 15.75
N LYS A 138 15.47 -5.24 15.86
CA LYS A 138 15.50 -6.72 15.97
C LYS A 138 14.73 -7.27 17.17
N THR A 139 14.51 -6.46 18.23
CA THR A 139 13.73 -6.85 19.42
C THR A 139 12.22 -6.60 19.27
N PHE A 140 11.79 -6.00 18.16
CA PHE A 140 10.40 -5.65 17.93
C PHE A 140 9.61 -6.86 17.43
N SER A 141 8.34 -6.97 17.88
CA SER A 141 7.37 -7.87 17.26
C SER A 141 7.05 -7.45 15.82
N GLY A 142 6.48 -8.35 15.00
CA GLY A 142 6.06 -8.03 13.63
C GLY A 142 5.13 -6.81 13.59
N GLY A 143 4.17 -6.72 14.50
CA GLY A 143 3.26 -5.58 14.61
C GLY A 143 3.96 -4.27 14.99
N MET A 144 4.97 -4.31 15.86
CA MET A 144 5.79 -3.14 16.20
C MET A 144 6.62 -2.70 15.00
N LYS A 145 7.24 -3.62 14.26
CA LYS A 145 7.97 -3.32 13.03
C LYS A 145 7.03 -2.67 12.00
N ARG A 146 5.85 -3.21 11.80
CA ARG A 146 4.86 -2.65 10.85
C ARG A 146 4.42 -1.23 11.25
N ARG A 147 4.16 -0.97 12.52
CA ARG A 147 3.83 0.37 13.02
C ARG A 147 4.99 1.36 12.80
N LEU A 148 6.24 0.92 13.01
CA LEU A 148 7.42 1.74 12.75
C LEU A 148 7.58 2.06 11.25
N GLU A 149 7.33 1.10 10.36
CA GLU A 149 7.35 1.32 8.90
C GLU A 149 6.32 2.36 8.46
N ILE A 150 5.10 2.28 9.02
CA ILE A 150 4.05 3.27 8.77
C ILE A 150 4.50 4.67 9.21
N ALA A 151 5.01 4.81 10.43
CA ALA A 151 5.54 6.08 10.93
C ALA A 151 6.68 6.61 10.03
N ARG A 152 7.62 5.73 9.66
CA ARG A 152 8.76 6.07 8.81
C ARG A 152 8.33 6.55 7.43
N GLY A 153 7.36 5.87 6.80
CA GLY A 153 6.86 6.24 5.47
C GLY A 153 6.17 7.60 5.41
N LEU A 154 5.75 8.15 6.56
CA LEU A 154 5.07 9.45 6.66
C LEU A 154 5.96 10.61 7.10
N LEU A 155 7.24 10.34 7.37
CA LEU A 155 8.15 11.32 7.96
C LEU A 155 8.38 12.56 7.08
N HIS A 156 8.40 12.40 5.77
CA HIS A 156 8.64 13.47 4.80
C HIS A 156 7.36 14.16 4.30
N HIS A 157 6.23 13.98 4.99
CA HIS A 157 4.91 14.56 4.67
C HIS A 157 4.43 14.23 3.23
N PRO A 158 4.36 12.95 2.84
CA PRO A 158 3.89 12.57 1.53
C PRO A 158 2.42 12.96 1.32
N LYS A 159 2.02 13.13 0.06
CA LYS A 159 0.62 13.35 -0.33
C LYS A 159 -0.15 12.05 -0.51
N ILE A 160 0.56 10.96 -0.78
CA ILE A 160 0.01 9.63 -1.03
C ILE A 160 0.74 8.63 -0.15
N PHE A 161 0.02 7.66 0.40
CA PHE A 161 0.59 6.58 1.18
C PHE A 161 0.17 5.24 0.60
N PHE A 162 1.15 4.51 0.06
CA PHE A 162 0.96 3.17 -0.47
C PHE A 162 1.22 2.12 0.61
N LEU A 163 0.30 1.16 0.74
CA LEU A 163 0.37 0.06 1.70
C LEU A 163 0.15 -1.27 0.97
N ASP A 164 1.20 -2.05 0.77
CA ASP A 164 1.09 -3.36 0.12
C ASP A 164 0.87 -4.45 1.17
N GLU A 165 -0.37 -4.92 1.30
CA GLU A 165 -0.82 -5.90 2.29
C GLU A 165 -0.32 -5.62 3.73
N PRO A 166 -0.63 -4.43 4.30
CA PRO A 166 0.03 -3.93 5.51
C PRO A 166 -0.20 -4.79 6.76
N THR A 167 -1.20 -5.64 6.78
CA THR A 167 -1.64 -6.42 7.94
C THR A 167 -1.43 -7.91 7.78
N LEU A 168 -0.78 -8.33 6.68
CA LEU A 168 -0.52 -9.74 6.41
C LEU A 168 0.28 -10.39 7.54
N GLY A 169 -0.22 -11.56 8.04
CA GLY A 169 0.46 -12.32 9.09
C GLY A 169 0.35 -11.73 10.49
N LEU A 170 -0.46 -10.69 10.70
CA LEU A 170 -0.70 -10.09 12.01
C LEU A 170 -1.99 -10.62 12.64
N ASP A 171 -2.02 -10.65 13.97
CA ASP A 171 -3.22 -10.98 14.73
C ASP A 171 -4.32 -9.90 14.57
N PRO A 172 -5.60 -10.24 14.82
CA PRO A 172 -6.73 -9.32 14.62
C PRO A 172 -6.64 -8.03 15.42
N GLN A 173 -6.09 -8.07 16.65
CA GLN A 173 -5.96 -6.88 17.50
C GLN A 173 -4.93 -5.92 16.92
N THR A 174 -3.77 -6.43 16.51
CA THR A 174 -2.71 -5.64 15.86
C THR A 174 -3.18 -5.05 14.53
N ARG A 175 -3.93 -5.81 13.70
CA ARG A 175 -4.54 -5.29 12.45
C ARG A 175 -5.44 -4.09 12.74
N ASN A 176 -6.33 -4.20 13.73
CA ASN A 176 -7.22 -3.11 14.11
C ASN A 176 -6.45 -1.86 14.51
N GLN A 177 -5.42 -1.99 15.36
CA GLN A 177 -4.58 -0.86 15.77
C GLN A 177 -3.90 -0.17 14.59
N ILE A 178 -3.36 -0.94 13.65
CA ILE A 178 -2.73 -0.39 12.44
C ILE A 178 -3.72 0.46 11.65
N TRP A 179 -4.93 -0.05 11.41
CA TRP A 179 -5.93 0.68 10.65
C TRP A 179 -6.45 1.93 11.37
N GLU A 180 -6.58 1.90 12.70
CA GLU A 180 -6.91 3.11 13.46
C GLU A 180 -5.81 4.19 13.31
N HIS A 181 -4.53 3.82 13.39
CA HIS A 181 -3.43 4.77 13.15
C HIS A 181 -3.45 5.32 11.72
N VAL A 182 -3.70 4.48 10.70
CA VAL A 182 -3.79 4.93 9.30
C VAL A 182 -4.95 5.90 9.11
N LYS A 183 -6.13 5.61 9.69
CA LYS A 183 -7.29 6.51 9.64
C LYS A 183 -7.04 7.85 10.35
N GLU A 184 -6.40 7.81 11.52
CA GLU A 184 -6.04 9.02 12.26
C GLU A 184 -5.12 9.91 11.42
N LEU A 185 -4.08 9.33 10.83
CA LEU A 185 -3.13 10.02 9.98
C LEU A 185 -3.76 10.56 8.69
N ASN A 186 -4.64 9.78 8.04
CA ASN A 186 -5.40 10.25 6.88
C ASN A 186 -6.23 11.48 7.22
N LYS A 187 -6.99 11.45 8.33
CA LYS A 187 -7.82 12.58 8.78
C LYS A 187 -6.99 13.80 9.15
N LYS A 188 -5.89 13.61 9.91
CA LYS A 188 -5.05 14.69 10.41
C LYS A 188 -4.28 15.40 9.29
N GLU A 189 -3.79 14.68 8.32
CA GLU A 189 -2.87 15.17 7.29
C GLU A 189 -3.48 15.24 5.89
N HIS A 190 -4.74 14.79 5.74
CA HIS A 190 -5.44 14.71 4.45
C HIS A 190 -4.62 13.96 3.38
N ILE A 191 -3.90 12.91 3.79
CA ILE A 191 -3.14 12.05 2.87
C ILE A 191 -4.07 11.10 2.14
N THR A 192 -3.81 10.88 0.86
CA THR A 192 -4.47 9.82 0.09
C THR A 192 -3.86 8.48 0.47
N VAL A 193 -4.68 7.49 0.81
CA VAL A 193 -4.21 6.14 1.14
C VAL A 193 -4.62 5.18 0.04
N PHE A 194 -3.65 4.50 -0.56
CA PHE A 194 -3.88 3.40 -1.49
C PHE A 194 -3.35 2.12 -0.86
N PHE A 195 -4.21 1.15 -0.60
CA PHE A 195 -3.76 -0.10 -0.01
C PHE A 195 -4.23 -1.33 -0.79
N THR A 196 -3.41 -2.37 -0.78
CA THR A 196 -3.78 -3.68 -1.30
C THR A 196 -4.14 -4.60 -0.15
N THR A 197 -5.11 -5.46 -0.37
CA THR A 197 -5.49 -6.52 0.56
C THR A 197 -6.17 -7.66 -0.19
N HIS A 198 -6.16 -8.83 0.43
CA HIS A 198 -7.04 -9.94 0.07
C HIS A 198 -8.08 -10.20 1.17
N TYR A 199 -8.11 -9.38 2.24
CA TYR A 199 -9.10 -9.45 3.32
C TYR A 199 -10.28 -8.52 3.02
N MET A 200 -11.45 -9.11 2.72
CA MET A 200 -12.67 -8.38 2.39
C MET A 200 -13.15 -7.51 3.53
N GLU A 201 -13.06 -8.01 4.77
CA GLU A 201 -13.42 -7.26 5.99
C GLU A 201 -12.61 -5.96 6.14
N GLU A 202 -11.32 -5.97 5.77
CA GLU A 202 -10.50 -4.76 5.82
C GLU A 202 -10.93 -3.76 4.77
N ALA A 203 -11.13 -4.21 3.52
CA ALA A 203 -11.60 -3.35 2.45
C ALA A 203 -12.95 -2.71 2.80
N GLU A 204 -13.91 -3.51 3.28
CA GLU A 204 -15.25 -3.03 3.65
C GLU A 204 -15.23 -2.00 4.78
N ARG A 205 -14.40 -2.22 5.81
CA ARG A 205 -14.36 -1.37 7.00
C ARG A 205 -13.55 -0.09 6.82
N ILE A 206 -12.53 -0.13 5.96
CA ILE A 206 -11.50 0.91 5.92
C ILE A 206 -11.63 1.79 4.68
N ALA A 207 -11.93 1.21 3.52
CA ALA A 207 -11.93 1.94 2.27
C ALA A 207 -13.22 2.74 2.04
N GLU A 208 -13.07 3.92 1.44
CA GLU A 208 -14.19 4.69 0.92
C GLU A 208 -14.62 4.15 -0.45
N ARG A 209 -13.65 3.71 -1.26
CA ARG A 209 -13.89 2.99 -2.52
C ARG A 209 -12.95 1.81 -2.66
N ILE A 210 -13.44 0.81 -3.38
CA ILE A 210 -12.78 -0.47 -3.61
C ILE A 210 -12.73 -0.73 -5.11
N ALA A 211 -11.58 -1.11 -5.64
CA ALA A 211 -11.48 -1.76 -6.94
C ALA A 211 -11.18 -3.24 -6.75
N ILE A 212 -12.01 -4.10 -7.30
CA ILE A 212 -11.78 -5.56 -7.31
C ILE A 212 -10.96 -5.90 -8.55
N ILE A 213 -9.76 -6.43 -8.32
CA ILE A 213 -8.87 -6.91 -9.39
C ILE A 213 -8.80 -8.43 -9.39
N ASP A 214 -8.89 -9.02 -10.57
CA ASP A 214 -8.71 -10.43 -10.79
C ASP A 214 -8.06 -10.70 -12.16
N HIS A 215 -7.12 -11.66 -12.22
CA HIS A 215 -6.37 -12.01 -13.44
C HIS A 215 -5.85 -10.77 -14.21
N GLY A 216 -5.30 -9.80 -13.48
CA GLY A 216 -4.74 -8.57 -14.02
C GLY A 216 -5.78 -7.55 -14.50
N LYS A 217 -7.08 -7.76 -14.32
CA LYS A 217 -8.15 -6.86 -14.75
C LYS A 217 -8.95 -6.32 -13.58
N ILE A 218 -9.35 -5.06 -13.65
CA ILE A 218 -10.36 -4.53 -12.72
C ILE A 218 -11.73 -5.06 -13.18
N ILE A 219 -12.35 -5.85 -12.32
CA ILE A 219 -13.68 -6.42 -12.56
C ILE A 219 -14.77 -5.38 -12.31
N THR A 220 -14.63 -4.64 -11.21
CA THR A 220 -15.56 -3.59 -10.81
C THR A 220 -14.88 -2.63 -9.83
N GLN A 221 -15.48 -1.44 -9.63
CA GLN A 221 -15.06 -0.49 -8.62
C GLN A 221 -16.27 0.30 -8.10
N GLY A 222 -16.26 0.60 -6.80
CA GLY A 222 -17.33 1.34 -6.12
C GLY A 222 -17.14 1.33 -4.61
N THR A 223 -18.09 1.86 -3.86
CA THR A 223 -18.18 1.70 -2.42
C THR A 223 -18.57 0.25 -2.08
N ALA A 224 -18.29 -0.20 -0.85
CA ALA A 224 -18.70 -1.54 -0.42
C ALA A 224 -20.22 -1.76 -0.61
N ASP A 225 -21.05 -0.76 -0.31
CA ASP A 225 -22.50 -0.86 -0.46
C ASP A 225 -22.94 -0.93 -1.93
N GLU A 226 -22.32 -0.14 -2.81
CA GLU A 226 -22.60 -0.23 -4.26
C GLU A 226 -22.26 -1.63 -4.81
N LEU A 227 -21.14 -2.22 -4.39
CA LEU A 227 -20.73 -3.57 -4.80
C LEU A 227 -21.71 -4.65 -4.29
N LYS A 228 -22.15 -4.55 -3.03
CA LYS A 228 -23.17 -5.46 -2.45
C LYS A 228 -24.51 -5.36 -3.18
N ILE A 229 -24.97 -4.15 -3.47
CA ILE A 229 -26.21 -3.92 -4.21
C ILE A 229 -26.12 -4.48 -5.63
N ALA A 230 -25.03 -4.21 -6.35
CA ALA A 230 -24.84 -4.66 -7.72
C ALA A 230 -24.81 -6.20 -7.87
N THR A 231 -24.42 -6.90 -6.80
CA THR A 231 -24.34 -8.37 -6.76
C THR A 231 -25.52 -9.03 -6.03
N HIS A 232 -26.44 -8.25 -5.49
CA HIS A 232 -27.57 -8.74 -4.67
C HIS A 232 -27.10 -9.56 -3.45
N THR A 233 -26.00 -9.14 -2.80
CA THR A 233 -25.43 -9.83 -1.64
C THR A 233 -25.49 -8.95 -0.38
N THR A 234 -25.27 -9.55 0.78
CA THR A 234 -25.28 -8.86 2.09
C THR A 234 -23.89 -8.57 2.63
N SER A 235 -22.86 -9.25 2.11
CA SER A 235 -21.46 -9.04 2.51
C SER A 235 -20.58 -8.74 1.31
N LEU A 236 -19.44 -8.05 1.54
CA LEU A 236 -18.45 -7.83 0.50
C LEU A 236 -17.77 -9.14 0.08
N GLU A 237 -17.68 -10.13 0.99
CA GLU A 237 -17.14 -11.46 0.68
C GLU A 237 -18.01 -12.20 -0.35
N ASP A 238 -19.32 -12.21 -0.14
CA ASP A 238 -20.25 -12.81 -1.12
C ASP A 238 -20.24 -12.06 -2.44
N ALA A 239 -20.17 -10.72 -2.40
CA ALA A 239 -20.02 -9.90 -3.61
C ALA A 239 -18.75 -10.25 -4.39
N PHE A 240 -17.63 -10.37 -3.68
CA PHE A 240 -16.35 -10.78 -4.26
C PHE A 240 -16.43 -12.15 -4.93
N LEU A 241 -17.00 -13.16 -4.24
CA LEU A 241 -17.17 -14.51 -4.77
C LEU A 241 -18.12 -14.56 -5.98
N ALA A 242 -19.16 -13.74 -5.99
CA ALA A 242 -20.08 -13.63 -7.13
C ALA A 242 -19.38 -13.03 -8.37
N LEU A 243 -18.46 -12.08 -8.16
CA LEU A 243 -17.75 -11.38 -9.23
C LEU A 243 -16.54 -12.15 -9.78
N THR A 244 -15.82 -12.91 -8.93
CA THR A 244 -14.58 -13.59 -9.28
C THR A 244 -14.73 -15.10 -9.47
N GLY A 245 -15.91 -15.65 -9.13
CA GLY A 245 -16.21 -17.10 -9.19
C GLY A 245 -15.77 -17.84 -7.92
N LYS A 246 -16.40 -18.99 -7.69
CA LYS A 246 -16.17 -19.86 -6.50
C LYS A 246 -15.07 -20.92 -6.70
N ALA A 247 -14.34 -20.89 -7.81
CA ALA A 247 -13.33 -21.90 -8.07
C ALA A 247 -12.14 -21.78 -7.11
N ILE A 248 -11.76 -22.89 -6.46
CA ILE A 248 -10.51 -22.98 -5.71
C ILE A 248 -9.36 -22.78 -6.71
N ARG A 249 -8.55 -21.76 -6.49
CA ARG A 249 -7.39 -21.47 -7.34
C ARG A 249 -6.22 -22.33 -6.93
N GLU A 250 -5.55 -22.95 -7.91
CA GLU A 250 -4.24 -23.51 -7.67
C GLU A 250 -3.27 -22.37 -7.34
N GLU A 251 -2.67 -22.40 -6.15
CA GLU A 251 -1.59 -21.49 -5.78
C GLU A 251 -0.35 -21.82 -6.64
N HIS A 252 -0.20 -21.15 -7.77
CA HIS A 252 1.08 -21.09 -8.42
C HIS A 252 2.02 -20.26 -7.54
N ALA A 253 3.00 -20.92 -6.92
CA ALA A 253 4.06 -20.27 -6.17
C ALA A 253 4.63 -19.13 -7.03
N ASP A 254 4.47 -17.89 -6.55
CA ASP A 254 4.95 -16.71 -7.25
C ASP A 254 6.47 -16.86 -7.47
N THR A 255 6.98 -16.47 -8.63
CA THR A 255 8.43 -16.53 -8.94
C THR A 255 9.27 -15.79 -7.90
N SER A 256 8.67 -14.85 -7.16
CA SER A 256 9.28 -14.20 -5.99
C SER A 256 9.48 -15.16 -4.83
N ASP A 257 8.56 -16.08 -4.54
CA ASP A 257 8.70 -17.07 -3.47
C ASP A 257 9.74 -18.15 -3.83
N ALA A 258 9.84 -18.52 -5.10
CA ALA A 258 10.90 -19.40 -5.57
C ALA A 258 12.30 -18.74 -5.45
N MET A 259 12.42 -17.44 -5.71
CA MET A 259 13.65 -16.69 -5.47
C MET A 259 13.97 -16.50 -3.97
N ARG A 260 12.96 -16.32 -3.12
CA ARG A 260 13.10 -16.26 -1.64
C ARG A 260 13.59 -17.60 -1.08
N MET A 261 13.04 -18.73 -1.53
CA MET A 261 13.51 -20.07 -1.16
C MET A 261 14.95 -20.30 -1.61
N ARG A 262 15.34 -19.91 -2.83
CA ARG A 262 16.73 -19.99 -3.29
C ARG A 262 17.69 -19.15 -2.42
N ARG A 263 17.34 -17.91 -2.06
CA ARG A 263 18.18 -17.09 -1.17
C ARG A 263 18.37 -17.71 0.22
N ARG A 264 17.35 -18.34 0.79
CA ARG A 264 17.45 -19.05 2.08
C ARG A 264 18.32 -20.30 2.03
N MET A 265 18.41 -20.97 0.88
CA MET A 265 19.29 -22.16 0.70
C MET A 265 20.77 -21.79 0.53
N PHE A 266 21.09 -20.59 0.07
CA PHE A 266 22.49 -20.12 -0.09
C PHE A 266 23.06 -19.37 1.13
N GLN A 267 22.29 -19.23 2.21
CA GLN A 267 22.70 -18.62 3.50
C GLN A 267 22.91 -19.66 4.63
N ARG A 268 23.03 -20.94 4.27
CA ARG A 268 23.44 -21.99 5.22
C ARG A 268 24.85 -22.50 4.90
#